data_9f9300eb354c39937e0d419ad1f59c18
#
_entry.id   9f9300eb354c39937e0d419ad1f59c18
#
_cell.length_a   1.000
_cell.length_b   1.000
_cell.length_c   1.000
_cell.angle_alpha   90.00
_cell.angle_beta   90.00
_cell.angle_gamma   90.00
#
_symmetry.space_group_name_H-M   'P 1'
#
loop_
_entity.id
_entity.type
_entity.pdbx_description
1 polymer ?
#
loop_
_entity_poly.entity_id
_entity_poly.type
_entity_poly.pdbx_seq_one_letter_code
_entity_poly.pdbx_strand_id
1 'polypeptide(L)'
;MEPTYVSTKLRCFSGVIGLYYEDQGERKGWNLDDVKNRVKSWIEQRADNRQVNLCVLVSNVENLFYHSGGTIVEEPCVRVYGEIVRPNTSIVDDKIKEALLSLFSFLKVELKQYSLRFHFQGYLENVSIRIC
;
A
#
# COMPACT_ATOMS: atom_id res chain seq x y z
N MET A 1 32.25 -23.83 10.56
CA MET A 1 31.82 -22.45 10.90
C MET A 1 30.32 -22.44 11.01
N GLU A 2 29.81 -22.08 12.17
CA GLU A 2 28.38 -21.98 12.36
C GLU A 2 27.84 -20.71 11.71
N PRO A 3 26.66 -20.80 11.06
CA PRO A 3 26.06 -19.61 10.46
C PRO A 3 25.66 -18.61 11.55
N THR A 4 26.00 -17.35 11.33
CA THR A 4 25.61 -16.26 12.22
C THR A 4 24.28 -15.70 11.73
N TYR A 5 23.27 -15.79 12.60
CA TYR A 5 21.96 -15.20 12.31
C TYR A 5 21.92 -13.78 12.83
N VAL A 6 21.70 -12.83 11.93
CA VAL A 6 21.46 -11.44 12.32
C VAL A 6 19.97 -11.19 12.22
N SER A 7 19.35 -10.95 13.37
CA SER A 7 17.95 -10.53 13.40
C SER A 7 17.88 -9.03 13.14
N THR A 8 17.45 -8.66 11.95
CA THR A 8 17.14 -7.27 11.62
C THR A 8 15.64 -7.07 11.68
N LYS A 9 15.18 -6.09 12.45
CA LYS A 9 13.78 -5.67 12.38
C LYS A 9 13.60 -4.91 11.06
N LEU A 10 12.85 -5.52 10.14
CA LEU A 10 12.49 -4.88 8.89
C LEU A 10 11.27 -3.99 9.11
N ARG A 11 11.33 -2.78 8.57
CA ARG A 11 10.16 -1.92 8.50
C ARG A 11 9.36 -2.30 7.26
N CYS A 12 8.08 -2.49 7.41
CA CYS A 12 7.22 -2.93 6.32
C CYS A 12 5.90 -2.16 6.30
N PHE A 13 5.22 -2.24 5.18
CA PHE A 13 3.93 -1.60 5.00
C PHE A 13 2.99 -2.48 4.20
N SER A 14 1.69 -2.25 4.33
CA SER A 14 0.67 -2.96 3.57
C SER A 14 -0.60 -2.12 3.50
N GLY A 15 -1.16 -2.00 2.31
CA GLY A 15 -2.47 -1.40 2.09
C GLY A 15 -3.29 -2.27 1.15
N VAL A 16 -4.60 -2.28 1.32
CA VAL A 16 -5.53 -3.00 0.44
C VAL A 16 -6.40 -1.97 -0.27
N ILE A 17 -6.50 -2.10 -1.59
CA ILE A 17 -7.23 -1.16 -2.43
C ILE A 17 -8.36 -1.92 -3.13
N GLY A 18 -9.59 -1.44 -2.98
CA GLY A 18 -10.72 -1.97 -3.70
C GLY A 18 -10.60 -1.69 -5.20
N LEU A 19 -11.03 -2.63 -6.02
CA LEU A 19 -10.96 -2.51 -7.47
C LEU A 19 -12.22 -1.90 -8.07
N TYR A 20 -13.29 -1.74 -7.29
CA TYR A 20 -14.51 -1.11 -7.78
C TYR A 20 -14.53 0.38 -7.44
N TYR A 21 -15.08 1.16 -8.36
CA TYR A 21 -15.36 2.58 -8.16
C TYR A 21 -16.64 2.96 -8.86
N GLU A 22 -17.25 4.05 -8.45
CA GLU A 22 -18.44 4.58 -9.08
C GLU A 22 -18.10 5.80 -9.94
N ASP A 23 -18.64 5.84 -11.14
CA ASP A 23 -18.50 6.94 -12.07
C ASP A 23 -19.86 7.23 -12.70
N GLN A 24 -20.42 8.42 -12.42
CA GLN A 24 -21.73 8.85 -12.91
C GLN A 24 -22.86 7.84 -12.61
N GLY A 25 -22.83 7.27 -11.40
CA GLY A 25 -23.82 6.29 -10.97
C GLY A 25 -23.58 4.87 -11.47
N GLU A 26 -22.57 4.66 -12.29
CA GLU A 26 -22.20 3.33 -12.78
C GLU A 26 -21.03 2.75 -12.00
N ARG A 27 -21.12 1.46 -11.68
CA ARG A 27 -20.03 0.73 -11.06
C ARG A 27 -19.07 0.26 -12.11
N LYS A 28 -17.80 0.67 -11.96
CA LYS A 28 -16.68 0.30 -12.83
C LYS A 28 -15.61 -0.41 -12.03
N GLY A 29 -14.69 -1.07 -12.72
CA GLY A 29 -13.63 -1.81 -12.06
C GLY A 29 -12.26 -1.51 -12.63
N TRP A 30 -11.26 -1.57 -11.76
CA TRP A 30 -9.85 -1.59 -12.11
C TRP A 30 -9.35 -3.02 -12.11
N ASN A 31 -8.22 -3.27 -12.76
CA ASN A 31 -7.51 -4.55 -12.67
C ASN A 31 -6.14 -4.37 -12.03
N LEU A 32 -5.43 -5.46 -11.83
CA LEU A 32 -4.10 -5.45 -11.24
C LEU A 32 -3.12 -4.56 -12.02
N ASP A 33 -3.17 -4.61 -13.35
CA ASP A 33 -2.27 -3.82 -14.18
C ASP A 33 -2.53 -2.33 -14.05
N ASP A 34 -3.77 -1.92 -13.86
CA ASP A 34 -4.12 -0.51 -13.61
C ASP A 34 -3.46 0.00 -12.34
N VAL A 35 -3.52 -0.77 -11.26
CA VAL A 35 -2.88 -0.43 -9.98
C VAL A 35 -1.36 -0.42 -10.13
N LYS A 36 -0.82 -1.44 -10.76
CA LYS A 36 0.62 -1.58 -11.00
C LYS A 36 1.17 -0.38 -11.79
N ASN A 37 0.47 0.07 -12.82
CA ASN A 37 0.89 1.21 -13.62
C ASN A 37 0.88 2.52 -12.81
N ARG A 38 -0.09 2.70 -11.91
CA ARG A 38 -0.10 3.86 -11.01
C ARG A 38 1.05 3.82 -10.02
N VAL A 39 1.35 2.67 -9.47
CA VAL A 39 2.51 2.52 -8.58
C VAL A 39 3.80 2.85 -9.31
N LYS A 40 3.98 2.33 -10.52
CA LYS A 40 5.14 2.67 -11.35
C LYS A 40 5.26 4.17 -11.60
N SER A 41 4.15 4.81 -11.94
CA SER A 41 4.10 6.25 -12.19
C SER A 41 4.53 7.05 -10.96
N TRP A 42 4.05 6.65 -9.77
CA TRP A 42 4.45 7.29 -8.52
C TRP A 42 5.94 7.12 -8.25
N ILE A 43 6.48 5.91 -8.45
CA ILE A 43 7.91 5.64 -8.26
C ILE A 43 8.76 6.50 -9.22
N GLU A 44 8.36 6.59 -10.49
CA GLU A 44 9.05 7.41 -11.49
C GLU A 44 9.07 8.89 -11.11
N GLN A 45 7.96 9.42 -10.63
CA GLN A 45 7.87 10.81 -10.19
C GLN A 45 8.77 11.11 -9.00
N ARG A 46 9.07 10.10 -8.18
CA ARG A 46 9.94 10.26 -7.01
C ARG A 46 11.40 9.91 -7.27
N ALA A 47 11.72 9.35 -8.43
CA ALA A 47 13.07 8.92 -8.76
C ALA A 47 14.11 10.05 -8.61
N ASP A 48 13.71 11.29 -8.91
CA ASP A 48 14.58 12.46 -8.80
C ASP A 48 14.76 12.94 -7.36
N ASN A 49 13.87 12.55 -6.47
CA ASN A 49 13.88 13.05 -5.09
C ASN A 49 14.68 12.18 -4.12
N ARG A 50 14.92 10.93 -4.42
CA ARG A 50 15.79 9.96 -3.74
C ARG A 50 15.73 9.91 -2.20
N GLN A 51 14.66 10.41 -1.59
CA GLN A 51 14.58 10.49 -0.14
C GLN A 51 14.25 9.16 0.52
N VAL A 52 13.31 8.41 -0.04
CA VAL A 52 12.93 7.09 0.46
C VAL A 52 12.65 6.17 -0.71
N ASN A 53 13.39 5.06 -0.78
CA ASN A 53 13.14 4.02 -1.77
C ASN A 53 12.29 2.92 -1.16
N LEU A 54 11.14 2.68 -1.76
CA LEU A 54 10.24 1.62 -1.36
C LEU A 54 10.38 0.45 -2.33
N CYS A 55 10.48 -0.75 -1.77
CA CYS A 55 10.26 -1.96 -2.54
C CYS A 55 8.78 -2.29 -2.49
N VAL A 56 8.08 -2.17 -3.60
CA VAL A 56 6.63 -2.30 -3.64
C VAL A 56 6.23 -3.56 -4.39
N LEU A 57 5.43 -4.37 -3.74
CA LEU A 57 4.83 -5.58 -4.28
C LEU A 57 3.33 -5.34 -4.46
N VAL A 58 2.79 -5.86 -5.54
CA VAL A 58 1.37 -5.69 -5.87
C VAL A 58 0.78 -7.05 -6.18
N SER A 59 -0.30 -7.43 -5.53
CA SER A 59 -0.94 -8.72 -5.75
C SER A 59 -2.45 -8.63 -5.64
N ASN A 60 -3.14 -9.50 -6.40
CA ASN A 60 -4.58 -9.66 -6.27
C ASN A 60 -4.92 -10.34 -4.95
N VAL A 61 -5.94 -9.84 -4.28
CA VAL A 61 -6.51 -10.45 -3.07
C VAL A 61 -8.03 -10.34 -3.15
N GLU A 62 -8.71 -11.22 -2.43
CA GLU A 62 -10.15 -11.13 -2.28
C GLU A 62 -10.49 -10.73 -0.86
N ASN A 63 -11.33 -9.72 -0.72
CA ASN A 63 -11.84 -9.30 0.57
C ASN A 63 -13.17 -10.01 0.82
N LEU A 64 -13.21 -10.85 1.84
CA LEU A 64 -14.41 -11.57 2.23
C LEU A 64 -14.96 -10.92 3.49
N PHE A 65 -16.22 -10.53 3.43
CA PHE A 65 -16.86 -9.96 4.62
C PHE A 65 -18.31 -10.39 4.71
N TYR A 66 -18.81 -10.40 5.95
CA TYR A 66 -20.17 -10.78 6.25
C TYR A 66 -21.08 -9.56 6.12
N HIS A 67 -22.07 -9.67 5.24
CA HIS A 67 -23.09 -8.64 5.09
C HIS A 67 -24.23 -8.85 6.09
N SER A 68 -24.79 -7.77 6.60
CA SER A 68 -25.86 -7.80 7.61
C SER A 68 -27.12 -8.60 7.21
N GLY A 69 -27.28 -8.92 5.93
CA GLY A 69 -28.36 -9.78 5.43
C GLY A 69 -28.07 -11.28 5.50
N GLY A 70 -26.96 -11.72 6.11
CA GLY A 70 -26.64 -13.14 6.25
C GLY A 70 -25.86 -13.75 5.09
N THR A 71 -25.35 -12.93 4.18
CA THR A 71 -24.55 -13.38 3.03
C THR A 71 -23.08 -13.00 3.19
N ILE A 72 -22.21 -13.82 2.62
CA ILE A 72 -20.79 -13.49 2.50
C ILE A 72 -20.61 -12.72 1.18
N VAL A 73 -19.98 -11.55 1.27
CA VAL A 73 -19.65 -10.73 0.10
C VAL A 73 -18.17 -10.91 -0.21
N GLU A 74 -17.87 -11.16 -1.48
CA GLU A 74 -16.52 -11.24 -2.01
C GLU A 74 -16.25 -10.00 -2.84
N GLU A 75 -15.18 -9.28 -2.52
CA GLU A 75 -14.79 -8.08 -3.25
C GLU A 75 -13.36 -8.23 -3.75
N PRO A 76 -13.12 -8.08 -5.08
CA PRO A 76 -11.77 -8.10 -5.60
C PRO A 76 -11.01 -6.86 -5.17
N CYS A 77 -9.81 -7.07 -4.67
CA CYS A 77 -8.93 -6.03 -4.19
C CYS A 77 -7.52 -6.26 -4.68
N VAL A 78 -6.67 -5.25 -4.53
CA VAL A 78 -5.23 -5.36 -4.74
C VAL A 78 -4.54 -4.99 -3.44
N ARG A 79 -3.59 -5.81 -3.04
CA ARG A 79 -2.71 -5.51 -1.93
C ARG A 79 -1.45 -4.86 -2.46
N VAL A 80 -1.12 -3.69 -1.90
CA VAL A 80 0.12 -2.96 -2.17
C VAL A 80 0.92 -3.00 -0.88
N TYR A 81 2.09 -3.64 -0.91
CA TYR A 81 2.86 -3.92 0.30
C TYR A 81 4.34 -3.96 -0.01
N GLY A 82 5.15 -4.02 1.02
CA GLY A 82 6.59 -4.12 0.82
C GLY A 82 7.39 -3.78 2.06
N GLU A 83 8.66 -3.54 1.83
CA GLU A 83 9.65 -3.29 2.87
C GLU A 83 10.42 -2.02 2.56
N ILE A 84 10.99 -1.43 3.62
CA ILE A 84 11.92 -0.31 3.48
C ILE A 84 13.31 -0.92 3.36
N VAL A 85 13.88 -0.82 2.16
CA VAL A 85 15.17 -1.44 1.84
C VAL A 85 16.35 -0.48 2.01
N ARG A 86 17.55 -1.04 2.07
CA ARG A 86 18.78 -0.25 2.07
C ARG A 86 18.89 0.60 0.79
N PRO A 87 19.43 1.82 0.85
CA PRO A 87 20.15 2.43 1.97
C PRO A 87 19.27 3.17 3.00
N ASN A 88 17.98 3.00 2.97
CA ASN A 88 17.02 3.78 3.78
C ASN A 88 16.92 3.34 5.25
N THR A 89 17.81 2.45 5.72
CA THR A 89 17.77 1.92 7.08
C THR A 89 18.02 2.96 8.16
N SER A 90 18.71 4.07 7.82
CA SER A 90 18.97 5.17 8.74
C SER A 90 17.90 6.25 8.73
N ILE A 91 16.94 6.17 7.81
CA ILE A 91 15.89 7.17 7.69
C ILE A 91 14.87 6.99 8.82
N VAL A 92 14.48 8.09 9.45
CA VAL A 92 13.51 8.07 10.55
C VAL A 92 12.11 7.66 10.06
N ASP A 93 11.34 7.03 10.94
CA ASP A 93 10.01 6.52 10.63
C ASP A 93 9.06 7.59 10.11
N ASP A 94 9.15 8.83 10.61
CA ASP A 94 8.29 9.92 10.15
C ASP A 94 8.47 10.23 8.65
N LYS A 95 9.69 10.14 8.14
CA LYS A 95 9.97 10.35 6.72
C LYS A 95 9.39 9.21 5.88
N ILE A 96 9.44 8.00 6.39
CA ILE A 96 8.85 6.84 5.74
C ILE A 96 7.33 6.96 5.71
N LYS A 97 6.72 7.36 6.82
CA LYS A 97 5.28 7.62 6.89
C LYS A 97 4.84 8.66 5.87
N GLU A 98 5.60 9.76 5.72
CA GLU A 98 5.33 10.77 4.69
C GLU A 98 5.33 10.18 3.29
N ALA A 99 6.33 9.35 2.96
CA ALA A 99 6.42 8.71 1.66
C ALA A 99 5.26 7.76 1.41
N LEU A 100 4.87 6.97 2.41
CA LEU A 100 3.74 6.05 2.32
C LEU A 100 2.42 6.81 2.20
N LEU A 101 2.26 7.88 2.96
CA LEU A 101 1.07 8.73 2.86
C LEU A 101 0.96 9.33 1.45
N SER A 102 2.07 9.76 0.87
CA SER A 102 2.12 10.24 -0.51
C SER A 102 1.70 9.15 -1.51
N LEU A 103 2.25 7.95 -1.38
CA LEU A 103 1.91 6.83 -2.26
C LEU A 103 0.42 6.49 -2.20
N PHE A 104 -0.09 6.26 -1.00
CA PHE A 104 -1.47 5.81 -0.85
C PHE A 104 -2.48 6.93 -1.13
N SER A 105 -2.14 8.19 -0.85
CA SER A 105 -2.97 9.32 -1.27
C SER A 105 -3.04 9.45 -2.79
N PHE A 106 -1.93 9.26 -3.47
CA PHE A 106 -1.87 9.23 -4.92
C PHE A 106 -2.75 8.10 -5.48
N LEU A 107 -2.62 6.89 -4.94
CA LEU A 107 -3.42 5.74 -5.39
C LEU A 107 -4.90 5.94 -5.12
N LYS A 108 -5.25 6.53 -3.98
CA LYS A 108 -6.65 6.84 -3.67
C LYS A 108 -7.28 7.73 -4.72
N VAL A 109 -6.61 8.79 -5.09
CA VAL A 109 -7.11 9.76 -6.09
C VAL A 109 -7.15 9.13 -7.48
N GLU A 110 -6.06 8.50 -7.91
CA GLU A 110 -5.95 7.91 -9.24
C GLU A 110 -6.93 6.78 -9.47
N LEU A 111 -7.21 5.98 -8.44
CA LEU A 111 -8.11 4.85 -8.52
C LEU A 111 -9.53 5.18 -8.05
N LYS A 112 -9.82 6.45 -7.84
CA LYS A 112 -11.15 6.96 -7.47
C LYS A 112 -11.75 6.23 -6.27
N GLN A 113 -10.94 5.99 -5.26
CA GLN A 113 -11.38 5.31 -4.04
C GLN A 113 -11.95 6.32 -3.05
N TYR A 114 -13.03 5.93 -2.39
CA TYR A 114 -13.67 6.77 -1.37
C TYR A 114 -12.78 6.91 -0.13
N SER A 115 -12.22 5.80 0.31
CA SER A 115 -11.27 5.78 1.41
C SER A 115 -10.25 4.67 1.21
N LEU A 116 -9.09 4.81 1.82
CA LEU A 116 -8.03 3.83 1.74
C LEU A 116 -7.32 3.76 3.09
N ARG A 117 -6.98 2.56 3.51
CA ARG A 117 -6.23 2.33 4.75
C ARG A 117 -4.93 1.60 4.44
N PHE A 118 -3.87 2.04 5.06
CA PHE A 118 -2.61 1.30 5.05
C PHE A 118 -2.01 1.21 6.44
N HIS A 119 -1.16 0.22 6.62
CA HIS A 119 -0.44 -0.04 7.86
C HIS A 119 1.06 0.10 7.61
N PHE A 120 1.73 0.71 8.55
CA PHE A 120 3.18 0.79 8.58
C PHE A 120 3.70 0.26 9.91
N GLN A 121 4.66 -0.65 9.84
CA GLN A 121 5.35 -1.17 11.01
C GLN A 121 6.75 -0.60 11.05
N GLY A 122 6.93 0.41 11.91
CA GLY A 122 8.23 1.03 12.16
C GLY A 122 9.02 0.32 13.23
N TYR A 123 10.17 0.90 13.59
CA TYR A 123 11.02 0.35 14.65
C TYR A 123 10.39 0.47 16.03
N LEU A 124 9.62 1.50 16.28
CA LEU A 124 9.13 1.86 17.60
C LEU A 124 7.64 1.54 17.79
N GLU A 125 6.87 1.49 16.72
CA GLU A 125 5.42 1.32 16.80
C GLU A 125 4.81 0.82 15.51
N ASN A 126 3.62 0.23 15.63
CA ASN A 126 2.75 -0.07 14.51
C ASN A 126 1.80 1.10 14.30
N VAL A 127 1.72 1.60 13.09
CA VAL A 127 0.84 2.71 12.74
C VAL A 127 -0.12 2.26 11.66
N SER A 128 -1.40 2.53 11.90
CA SER A 128 -2.46 2.33 10.90
C SER A 128 -3.00 3.71 10.51
N ILE A 129 -2.95 4.03 9.22
CA ILE A 129 -3.39 5.32 8.70
C ILE A 129 -4.54 5.09 7.74
N ARG A 130 -5.63 5.83 7.95
CA ARG A 130 -6.78 5.85 7.05
C ARG A 130 -6.84 7.20 6.36
N ILE A 131 -6.93 7.17 5.04
CA ILE A 131 -7.09 8.36 4.20
C ILE A 131 -8.54 8.39 3.73
N CYS A 132 -9.26 9.42 4.11
CA CYS A 132 -10.65 9.62 3.71
C CYS A 132 -10.80 10.74 2.70
#